data_f8b000433ec6a201795efd24e55cab18
#
_entry.id   f8b000433ec6a201795efd24e55cab18
#
_cell.length_a   1.000
_cell.length_b   1.000
_cell.length_c   1.000
_cell.angle_alpha   90.00
_cell.angle_beta   90.00
_cell.angle_gamma   90.00
#
_symmetry.space_group_name_H-M   'P 1'
#
loop_
_entity.id
_entity.type
_entity.pdbx_description
1 polymer ?
#
loop_
_entity_poly.entity_id
_entity_poly.type
_entity_poly.pdbx_seq_one_letter_code
_entity_poly.pdbx_strand_id
1 'polypeptide(L)'
;MAPRTPFPGPHGDPFPARRSWPERVWRAARGAVAALASVMATYLGGCVAALVLYAAMFPPITGVQLQRQVEGLLAETPAERTYRPRPLPEIDPALPWAVVAAEDTRFFQHAGINWKAVGEALEEYHRGEELRGASSITQQLVKNLFMTTHSTYLRKALEVPLAYAAEAVLSKRRILELYVNVIEWGPGVYGAEAAAQHHYGQSAGRLTRAQAAALAACIPNPRVRRPATMGWYQRIILRRMAQLGPLPLSHRPAGPGRGAPSPRLSHRSPLP
;
A
#
# COMPACT_ATOMS: atom_id res chain seq x y z
N MET A 1 -33.46 -9.28 87.74
CA MET A 1 -32.27 -9.50 86.90
C MET A 1 -32.75 -10.14 85.61
N ALA A 2 -33.04 -9.34 84.58
CA ALA A 2 -33.58 -9.79 83.29
C ALA A 2 -32.45 -10.01 82.30
N PRO A 3 -32.46 -11.05 81.50
CA PRO A 3 -31.42 -11.30 80.50
C PRO A 3 -31.53 -10.32 79.31
N ARG A 4 -30.40 -9.74 78.96
CA ARG A 4 -30.27 -8.87 77.79
C ARG A 4 -30.24 -9.69 76.50
N THR A 5 -31.18 -9.44 75.60
CA THR A 5 -31.13 -9.93 74.21
C THR A 5 -30.01 -9.27 73.41
N PRO A 6 -29.23 -10.01 72.63
CA PRO A 6 -28.23 -9.40 71.77
C PRO A 6 -28.90 -8.74 70.54
N PHE A 7 -28.45 -7.53 70.24
CA PHE A 7 -28.82 -6.79 69.02
C PHE A 7 -28.36 -7.54 67.76
N PRO A 8 -29.18 -7.66 66.70
CA PRO A 8 -28.71 -8.13 65.40
C PRO A 8 -27.82 -7.05 64.76
N GLY A 9 -26.61 -7.42 64.39
CA GLY A 9 -25.67 -6.55 63.67
C GLY A 9 -26.17 -6.20 62.28
N PRO A 10 -25.87 -4.97 61.77
CA PRO A 10 -26.26 -4.56 60.44
C PRO A 10 -25.15 -4.94 59.44
N HIS A 11 -25.18 -6.10 58.89
CA HIS A 11 -24.37 -6.44 57.72
C HIS A 11 -25.21 -7.25 56.71
N GLY A 12 -26.13 -6.52 56.06
CA GLY A 12 -26.60 -6.91 54.74
C GLY A 12 -25.60 -6.36 53.76
N ASP A 13 -24.87 -7.22 53.02
CA ASP A 13 -24.02 -6.83 51.90
C ASP A 13 -24.85 -6.06 50.86
N PRO A 14 -24.57 -4.73 50.62
CA PRO A 14 -25.37 -3.94 49.68
C PRO A 14 -25.01 -4.18 48.23
N PHE A 15 -24.11 -5.10 47.93
CA PHE A 15 -23.73 -5.37 46.55
C PHE A 15 -24.36 -6.64 46.04
N PRO A 16 -25.19 -6.58 44.96
CA PRO A 16 -25.69 -7.78 44.32
C PRO A 16 -24.49 -8.61 43.88
N ALA A 17 -24.46 -9.89 44.30
CA ALA A 17 -23.43 -10.84 43.88
C ALA A 17 -23.16 -10.69 42.37
N ARG A 18 -21.92 -10.43 42.01
CA ARG A 18 -21.48 -10.35 40.59
C ARG A 18 -22.00 -11.63 39.94
N ARG A 19 -23.01 -11.51 39.04
CA ARG A 19 -23.50 -12.62 38.23
C ARG A 19 -22.28 -13.18 37.48
N SER A 20 -21.76 -14.28 37.95
CA SER A 20 -20.76 -15.06 37.21
C SER A 20 -21.41 -15.47 35.90
N TRP A 21 -20.88 -15.02 34.78
CA TRP A 21 -21.32 -15.49 33.48
C TRP A 21 -21.18 -17.00 33.46
N PRO A 22 -22.23 -17.77 33.06
CA PRO A 22 -22.16 -19.20 33.10
C PRO A 22 -20.95 -19.69 32.30
N GLU A 23 -20.19 -20.62 32.82
CA GLU A 23 -18.95 -21.14 32.23
C GLU A 23 -19.09 -21.55 30.73
N ARG A 24 -20.32 -21.95 30.35
CA ARG A 24 -20.65 -22.28 28.96
C ARG A 24 -20.50 -21.07 28.03
N VAL A 25 -20.89 -19.86 28.46
CA VAL A 25 -20.78 -18.63 27.69
C VAL A 25 -19.30 -18.26 27.53
N TRP A 26 -18.51 -18.37 28.59
CA TRP A 26 -17.07 -18.14 28.54
C TRP A 26 -16.36 -19.13 27.61
N ARG A 27 -16.69 -20.42 27.66
CA ARG A 27 -16.14 -21.43 26.77
C ARG A 27 -16.52 -21.17 25.31
N ALA A 28 -17.75 -20.83 25.03
CA ALA A 28 -18.22 -20.48 23.68
C ALA A 28 -17.53 -19.23 23.16
N ALA A 29 -17.40 -18.16 23.99
CA ALA A 29 -16.72 -16.94 23.60
C ALA A 29 -15.23 -17.19 23.29
N ARG A 30 -14.52 -17.95 24.13
CA ARG A 30 -13.12 -18.34 23.88
C ARG A 30 -12.98 -19.18 22.59
N GLY A 31 -13.92 -20.11 22.36
CA GLY A 31 -13.93 -20.89 21.12
C GLY A 31 -14.14 -20.02 19.88
N ALA A 32 -15.07 -19.08 19.93
CA ALA A 32 -15.31 -18.13 18.83
C ALA A 32 -14.10 -17.24 18.56
N VAL A 33 -13.45 -16.71 19.61
CA VAL A 33 -12.22 -15.91 19.47
C VAL A 33 -11.09 -16.74 18.87
N ALA A 34 -10.89 -17.98 19.32
CA ALA A 34 -9.87 -18.87 18.77
C ALA A 34 -10.13 -19.22 17.31
N ALA A 35 -11.38 -19.48 16.92
CA ALA A 35 -11.76 -19.73 15.54
C ALA A 35 -11.49 -18.50 14.66
N LEU A 36 -11.88 -17.29 15.09
CA LEU A 36 -11.61 -16.05 14.37
C LEU A 36 -10.11 -15.81 14.24
N ALA A 37 -9.34 -16.01 15.29
CA ALA A 37 -7.88 -15.88 15.27
C ALA A 37 -7.24 -16.88 14.29
N SER A 38 -7.74 -18.13 14.23
CA SER A 38 -7.27 -19.14 13.29
C SER A 38 -7.57 -18.76 11.83
N VAL A 39 -8.77 -18.27 11.54
CA VAL A 39 -9.15 -17.78 10.21
C VAL A 39 -8.24 -16.61 9.80
N MET A 40 -8.02 -15.66 10.70
CA MET A 40 -7.13 -14.51 10.45
C MET A 40 -5.69 -14.95 10.21
N ALA A 41 -5.16 -15.85 11.01
CA ALA A 41 -3.81 -16.39 10.85
C ALA A 41 -3.66 -17.13 9.52
N THR A 42 -4.64 -17.93 9.12
CA THR A 42 -4.67 -18.62 7.83
C THR A 42 -4.70 -17.63 6.66
N TYR A 43 -5.54 -16.60 6.74
CA TYR A 43 -5.60 -15.54 5.74
C TYR A 43 -4.25 -14.81 5.59
N LEU A 44 -3.68 -14.33 6.70
CA LEU A 44 -2.39 -13.64 6.68
C LEU A 44 -1.26 -14.56 6.19
N GLY A 45 -1.23 -15.82 6.62
CA GLY A 45 -0.28 -16.81 6.15
C GLY A 45 -0.39 -17.07 4.65
N GLY A 46 -1.61 -17.17 4.13
CA GLY A 46 -1.88 -17.28 2.69
C GLY A 46 -1.41 -16.06 1.90
N CYS A 47 -1.64 -14.84 2.44
CA CYS A 47 -1.13 -13.61 1.83
C CYS A 47 0.41 -13.58 1.78
N VAL A 48 1.09 -14.00 2.86
CA VAL A 48 2.55 -14.07 2.90
C VAL A 48 3.08 -15.11 1.91
N ALA A 49 2.47 -16.29 1.84
CA ALA A 49 2.81 -17.31 0.85
C ALA A 49 2.65 -16.80 -0.59
N ALA A 50 1.58 -16.06 -0.86
CA ALA A 50 1.37 -15.42 -2.16
C ALA A 50 2.44 -14.35 -2.44
N LEU A 51 2.85 -13.53 -1.46
CA LEU A 51 3.95 -12.58 -1.63
C LEU A 51 5.27 -13.28 -2.01
N VAL A 52 5.57 -14.45 -1.40
CA VAL A 52 6.75 -15.25 -1.78
C VAL A 52 6.66 -15.70 -3.23
N LEU A 53 5.52 -16.17 -3.68
CA LEU A 53 5.30 -16.51 -5.10
C LEU A 53 5.44 -15.28 -6.00
N TYR A 54 4.89 -14.14 -5.60
CA TYR A 54 4.96 -12.89 -6.35
C TYR A 54 6.36 -12.24 -6.33
N ALA A 55 7.30 -12.75 -5.55
CA ALA A 55 8.71 -12.40 -5.72
C ALA A 55 9.26 -12.82 -7.10
N ALA A 56 8.75 -13.92 -7.67
CA ALA A 56 9.21 -14.48 -8.95
C ALA A 56 8.20 -14.35 -10.11
N MET A 57 6.90 -14.25 -9.84
CA MET A 57 5.85 -14.23 -10.86
C MET A 57 4.87 -13.08 -10.68
N PHE A 58 4.15 -12.72 -11.73
CA PHE A 58 3.02 -11.79 -11.62
C PHE A 58 1.76 -12.51 -11.14
N PRO A 59 0.92 -11.85 -10.31
CA PRO A 59 -0.36 -12.42 -9.91
C PRO A 59 -1.28 -12.58 -11.13
N PRO A 60 -1.93 -13.74 -11.31
CA PRO A 60 -2.85 -13.94 -12.43
C PRO A 60 -4.14 -13.11 -12.28
N ILE A 61 -4.52 -12.84 -11.05
CA ILE A 61 -5.63 -11.98 -10.65
C ILE A 61 -5.32 -11.36 -9.28
N THR A 62 -5.88 -10.18 -9.00
CA THR A 62 -5.78 -9.52 -7.70
C THR A 62 -7.13 -9.38 -7.03
N GLY A 63 -7.15 -9.08 -5.71
CA GLY A 63 -8.39 -8.87 -4.96
C GLY A 63 -9.27 -7.77 -5.55
N VAL A 64 -8.66 -6.65 -5.96
CA VAL A 64 -9.40 -5.55 -6.62
C VAL A 64 -9.93 -5.97 -7.99
N GLN A 65 -9.14 -6.68 -8.80
CA GLN A 65 -9.60 -7.18 -10.10
C GLN A 65 -10.78 -8.14 -9.94
N LEU A 66 -10.69 -9.07 -8.98
CA LEU A 66 -11.78 -10.00 -8.66
C LEU A 66 -13.04 -9.26 -8.20
N GLN A 67 -12.89 -8.29 -7.29
CA GLN A 67 -13.99 -7.43 -6.86
C GLN A 67 -14.69 -6.78 -8.07
N ARG A 68 -13.94 -6.18 -8.99
CA ARG A 68 -14.50 -5.53 -10.18
C ARG A 68 -15.24 -6.48 -11.10
N GLN A 69 -14.75 -7.70 -11.25
CA GLN A 69 -15.45 -8.74 -12.02
C GLN A 69 -16.77 -9.13 -11.35
N VAL A 70 -16.78 -9.34 -10.04
CA VAL A 70 -18.01 -9.65 -9.30
C VAL A 70 -19.01 -8.48 -9.38
N GLU A 71 -18.56 -7.24 -9.18
CA GLU A 71 -19.39 -6.04 -9.33
C GLU A 71 -20.01 -5.96 -10.73
N GLY A 72 -19.23 -6.23 -11.79
CA GLY A 72 -19.72 -6.25 -13.17
C GLY A 72 -20.76 -7.34 -13.45
N LEU A 73 -20.56 -8.54 -12.87
CA LEU A 73 -21.52 -9.65 -12.99
C LEU A 73 -22.84 -9.30 -12.28
N LEU A 74 -22.77 -8.72 -11.08
CA LEU A 74 -23.95 -8.33 -10.30
C LEU A 74 -24.72 -7.15 -10.93
N ALA A 75 -24.03 -6.29 -11.67
CA ALA A 75 -24.63 -5.15 -12.37
C ALA A 75 -25.09 -5.49 -13.81
N GLU A 76 -24.99 -6.78 -14.21
CA GLU A 76 -25.29 -7.24 -15.58
C GLU A 76 -24.51 -6.47 -16.68
N THR A 77 -23.43 -5.81 -16.28
CA THR A 77 -22.50 -5.10 -17.14
C THR A 77 -21.10 -5.71 -17.01
N PRO A 78 -20.79 -6.78 -17.74
CA PRO A 78 -19.49 -7.46 -17.63
C PRO A 78 -18.37 -6.43 -17.83
N ALA A 79 -17.53 -6.26 -16.82
CA ALA A 79 -16.36 -5.39 -16.94
C ALA A 79 -15.30 -6.13 -17.78
N GLU A 80 -15.02 -5.60 -18.96
CA GLU A 80 -13.89 -6.09 -19.75
C GLU A 80 -12.60 -5.86 -18.97
N ARG A 81 -11.83 -6.94 -18.75
CA ARG A 81 -10.57 -6.88 -18.03
C ARG A 81 -9.40 -6.97 -18.99
N THR A 82 -8.69 -5.86 -19.16
CA THR A 82 -7.41 -5.85 -19.86
C THR A 82 -6.28 -5.85 -18.85
N TYR A 83 -5.50 -6.94 -18.80
CA TYR A 83 -4.36 -7.11 -17.90
C TYR A 83 -3.16 -7.69 -18.66
N ARG A 84 -2.08 -6.91 -18.80
CA ARG A 84 -0.87 -7.28 -19.54
C ARG A 84 0.36 -6.89 -18.72
N PRO A 85 0.75 -7.71 -17.72
CA PRO A 85 1.93 -7.41 -16.90
C PRO A 85 3.21 -7.47 -17.74
N ARG A 86 4.15 -6.54 -17.46
CA ARG A 86 5.45 -6.44 -18.10
C ARG A 86 6.54 -6.31 -17.04
N PRO A 87 7.68 -6.97 -17.22
CA PRO A 87 8.85 -6.72 -16.38
C PRO A 87 9.23 -5.24 -16.39
N LEU A 88 9.72 -4.74 -15.24
CA LEU A 88 10.08 -3.32 -15.10
C LEU A 88 11.08 -2.81 -16.17
N PRO A 89 12.05 -3.61 -16.68
CA PRO A 89 12.94 -3.19 -17.76
C PRO A 89 12.25 -2.97 -19.11
N GLU A 90 11.04 -3.50 -19.30
CA GLU A 90 10.24 -3.30 -20.53
C GLU A 90 9.31 -2.08 -20.43
N ILE A 91 9.27 -1.43 -19.27
CA ILE A 91 8.49 -0.22 -19.00
C ILE A 91 9.45 0.98 -19.00
N ASP A 92 9.08 2.06 -19.68
CA ASP A 92 9.90 3.28 -19.65
C ASP A 92 10.10 3.75 -18.20
N PRO A 93 11.35 4.03 -17.77
CA PRO A 93 11.66 4.40 -16.39
C PRO A 93 10.94 5.67 -15.91
N ALA A 94 10.44 6.50 -16.83
CA ALA A 94 9.64 7.66 -16.47
C ALA A 94 8.32 7.28 -15.77
N LEU A 95 7.72 6.11 -16.08
CA LEU A 95 6.44 5.72 -15.47
C LEU A 95 6.59 5.35 -13.98
N PRO A 96 7.45 4.40 -13.59
CA PRO A 96 7.68 4.14 -12.16
C PRO A 96 8.19 5.39 -11.42
N TRP A 97 8.96 6.25 -12.07
CA TRP A 97 9.40 7.51 -11.50
C TRP A 97 8.24 8.47 -11.24
N ALA A 98 7.34 8.65 -12.21
CA ALA A 98 6.14 9.46 -12.05
C ALA A 98 5.22 8.94 -10.95
N VAL A 99 5.09 7.61 -10.83
CA VAL A 99 4.32 6.94 -9.78
C VAL A 99 4.90 7.26 -8.38
N VAL A 100 6.20 7.12 -8.19
CA VAL A 100 6.86 7.48 -6.92
C VAL A 100 6.68 8.97 -6.62
N ALA A 101 6.83 9.83 -7.61
CA ALA A 101 6.64 11.27 -7.45
C ALA A 101 5.18 11.67 -7.13
N ALA A 102 4.20 10.90 -7.63
CA ALA A 102 2.79 11.14 -7.39
C ALA A 102 2.33 10.65 -6.02
N GLU A 103 2.68 9.40 -5.67
CA GLU A 103 2.07 8.65 -4.59
C GLU A 103 2.92 8.57 -3.32
N ASP A 104 4.26 8.49 -3.46
CA ASP A 104 5.13 8.24 -2.32
C ASP A 104 6.56 8.71 -2.59
N THR A 105 6.80 9.99 -2.44
CA THR A 105 8.12 10.59 -2.73
C THR A 105 9.26 10.04 -1.86
N ARG A 106 8.95 9.39 -0.75
CA ARG A 106 9.91 8.77 0.18
C ARG A 106 9.92 7.24 0.11
N PHE A 107 9.37 6.66 -0.95
CA PHE A 107 9.21 5.20 -1.11
C PHE A 107 10.47 4.40 -0.78
N PHE A 108 11.64 4.87 -1.16
CA PHE A 108 12.92 4.20 -0.90
C PHE A 108 13.51 4.47 0.50
N GLN A 109 12.85 5.30 1.31
CA GLN A 109 13.36 5.76 2.62
C GLN A 109 12.62 5.14 3.81
N HIS A 110 11.58 4.34 3.58
CA HIS A 110 10.80 3.69 4.63
C HIS A 110 10.55 2.22 4.33
N ALA A 111 10.20 1.44 5.36
CA ALA A 111 9.89 0.02 5.26
C ALA A 111 8.37 -0.22 5.32
N GLY A 112 7.67 0.04 4.23
CA GLY A 112 6.25 -0.26 4.07
C GLY A 112 5.31 0.88 4.45
N ILE A 113 5.55 1.61 5.52
CA ILE A 113 4.70 2.73 5.96
C ILE A 113 5.53 4.00 6.06
N ASN A 114 5.04 5.07 5.45
CA ASN A 114 5.63 6.39 5.54
C ASN A 114 5.07 7.12 6.78
N TRP A 115 5.59 6.77 7.97
CA TRP A 115 5.12 7.36 9.22
C TRP A 115 5.25 8.89 9.28
N LYS A 116 6.25 9.44 8.58
CA LYS A 116 6.40 10.88 8.49
C LYS A 116 5.25 11.51 7.70
N ALA A 117 4.86 10.93 6.57
CA ALA A 117 3.70 11.41 5.81
C ALA A 117 2.38 11.24 6.58
N VAL A 118 2.26 10.18 7.39
CA VAL A 118 1.11 9.97 8.28
C VAL A 118 1.03 11.08 9.34
N GLY A 119 2.17 11.40 9.97
CA GLY A 119 2.24 12.50 10.95
C GLY A 119 1.90 13.86 10.33
N GLU A 120 2.50 14.19 9.17
CA GLU A 120 2.23 15.41 8.40
C GLU A 120 0.73 15.54 8.05
N ALA A 121 0.10 14.47 7.57
CA ALA A 121 -1.33 14.46 7.23
C ALA A 121 -2.23 14.63 8.46
N LEU A 122 -1.85 14.07 9.60
CA LEU A 122 -2.58 14.24 10.85
C LEU A 122 -2.49 15.67 11.38
N GLU A 123 -1.32 16.30 11.29
CA GLU A 123 -1.13 17.70 11.66
C GLU A 123 -1.93 18.64 10.75
N GLU A 124 -1.95 18.39 9.42
CA GLU A 124 -2.78 19.12 8.45
C GLU A 124 -4.27 19.02 8.82
N TYR A 125 -4.74 17.80 9.15
CA TYR A 125 -6.12 17.57 9.60
C TYR A 125 -6.47 18.32 10.90
N HIS A 126 -5.57 18.33 11.90
CA HIS A 126 -5.77 19.08 13.14
C HIS A 126 -5.82 20.60 12.93
N ARG A 127 -5.22 21.10 11.84
CA ARG A 127 -5.33 22.51 11.43
C ARG A 127 -6.61 22.82 10.66
N GLY A 128 -7.51 21.84 10.47
CA GLY A 128 -8.77 21.99 9.73
C GLY A 128 -8.61 21.87 8.21
N GLU A 129 -7.47 21.39 7.73
CA GLU A 129 -7.26 21.09 6.31
C GLU A 129 -7.89 19.74 5.95
N GLU A 130 -8.19 19.51 4.66
CA GLU A 130 -8.67 18.20 4.21
C GLU A 130 -7.63 17.11 4.43
N LEU A 131 -8.05 15.96 4.95
CA LEU A 131 -7.17 14.82 5.20
C LEU A 131 -6.54 14.34 3.89
N ARG A 132 -5.27 14.61 3.71
CA ARG A 132 -4.49 14.13 2.58
C ARG A 132 -4.22 12.63 2.69
N GLY A 133 -4.28 11.91 1.56
CA GLY A 133 -3.89 10.50 1.51
C GLY A 133 -2.40 10.33 1.84
N ALA A 134 -2.12 9.56 2.91
CA ALA A 134 -0.76 9.25 3.38
C ALA A 134 -0.38 7.77 3.20
N SER A 135 -1.11 7.04 2.36
CA SER A 135 -0.82 5.62 2.10
C SER A 135 0.38 5.46 1.20
N SER A 136 1.34 4.63 1.61
CA SER A 136 2.52 4.31 0.80
C SER A 136 2.18 3.43 -0.41
N ILE A 137 3.09 3.37 -1.39
CA ILE A 137 2.99 2.45 -2.53
C ILE A 137 2.87 1.00 -2.04
N THR A 138 3.60 0.60 -1.01
CA THR A 138 3.53 -0.77 -0.46
C THR A 138 2.16 -1.07 0.16
N GLN A 139 1.57 -0.13 0.90
CA GLN A 139 0.20 -0.29 1.41
C GLN A 139 -0.83 -0.39 0.29
N GLN A 140 -0.69 0.44 -0.75
CA GLN A 140 -1.56 0.38 -1.91
C GLN A 140 -1.39 -0.94 -2.68
N LEU A 141 -0.16 -1.47 -2.79
CA LEU A 141 0.10 -2.77 -3.40
C LEU A 141 -0.64 -3.90 -2.68
N VAL A 142 -0.45 -4.04 -1.38
CA VAL A 142 -1.08 -5.13 -0.61
C VAL A 142 -2.60 -5.01 -0.60
N LYS A 143 -3.13 -3.79 -0.57
CA LYS A 143 -4.58 -3.54 -0.77
C LYS A 143 -5.04 -4.09 -2.13
N ASN A 144 -4.36 -3.77 -3.21
CA ASN A 144 -4.74 -4.22 -4.56
C ASN A 144 -4.64 -5.74 -4.69
N LEU A 145 -3.60 -6.36 -4.12
CA LEU A 145 -3.35 -7.80 -4.21
C LEU A 145 -4.40 -8.62 -3.46
N PHE A 146 -4.71 -8.24 -2.22
CA PHE A 146 -5.40 -9.12 -1.27
C PHE A 146 -6.74 -8.60 -0.75
N MET A 147 -7.10 -7.35 -1.01
CA MET A 147 -8.26 -6.71 -0.42
C MET A 147 -9.19 -6.12 -1.47
N THR A 148 -10.21 -5.41 -0.98
CA THR A 148 -11.19 -4.69 -1.81
C THR A 148 -10.98 -3.18 -1.71
N THR A 149 -11.66 -2.43 -2.58
CA THR A 149 -11.62 -0.95 -2.58
C THR A 149 -12.49 -0.35 -1.47
N HIS A 150 -13.40 -1.12 -0.86
CA HIS A 150 -14.28 -0.62 0.21
C HIS A 150 -13.45 -0.19 1.43
N SER A 151 -13.65 1.04 1.86
CA SER A 151 -12.91 1.60 3.00
C SER A 151 -13.52 1.16 4.32
N THR A 152 -12.77 0.37 5.10
CA THR A 152 -13.13 -0.01 6.49
C THR A 152 -11.90 0.11 7.37
N TYR A 153 -12.11 0.38 8.67
CA TYR A 153 -11.00 0.42 9.64
C TYR A 153 -10.28 -0.92 9.75
N LEU A 154 -11.02 -2.04 9.68
CA LEU A 154 -10.44 -3.39 9.71
C LEU A 154 -9.50 -3.61 8.53
N ARG A 155 -9.94 -3.27 7.31
CA ARG A 155 -9.08 -3.35 6.12
C ARG A 155 -7.80 -2.54 6.31
N LYS A 156 -7.93 -1.29 6.79
CA LYS A 156 -6.78 -0.42 7.01
C LYS A 156 -5.81 -0.96 8.07
N ALA A 157 -6.34 -1.59 9.13
CA ALA A 157 -5.52 -2.28 10.14
C ALA A 157 -4.75 -3.48 9.55
N LEU A 158 -5.36 -4.22 8.63
CA LEU A 158 -4.71 -5.37 7.96
C LEU A 158 -3.68 -4.94 6.91
N GLU A 159 -3.80 -3.76 6.31
CA GLU A 159 -2.78 -3.23 5.39
C GLU A 159 -1.41 -3.09 6.08
N VAL A 160 -1.38 -2.75 7.37
CA VAL A 160 -0.13 -2.50 8.12
C VAL A 160 0.76 -3.75 8.20
N PRO A 161 0.33 -4.88 8.79
CA PRO A 161 1.17 -6.07 8.87
C PRO A 161 1.52 -6.63 7.49
N LEU A 162 0.61 -6.55 6.51
CA LEU A 162 0.88 -7.02 5.15
C LEU A 162 1.87 -6.11 4.40
N ALA A 163 1.89 -4.80 4.66
CA ALA A 163 2.89 -3.92 4.10
C ALA A 163 4.29 -4.25 4.64
N TYR A 164 4.42 -4.51 5.94
CA TYR A 164 5.70 -4.98 6.51
C TYR A 164 6.12 -6.35 5.97
N ALA A 165 5.18 -7.29 5.83
CA ALA A 165 5.46 -8.59 5.23
C ALA A 165 5.93 -8.45 3.77
N ALA A 166 5.29 -7.58 2.98
CA ALA A 166 5.70 -7.31 1.60
C ALA A 166 7.14 -6.75 1.54
N GLU A 167 7.51 -5.83 2.42
CA GLU A 167 8.87 -5.28 2.47
C GLU A 167 9.92 -6.30 2.96
N ALA A 168 9.52 -7.25 3.80
CA ALA A 168 10.40 -8.32 4.24
C ALA A 168 10.67 -9.37 3.14
N VAL A 169 9.70 -9.59 2.25
CA VAL A 169 9.77 -10.63 1.21
C VAL A 169 10.22 -10.07 -0.14
N LEU A 170 9.81 -8.83 -0.48
CA LEU A 170 10.01 -8.24 -1.79
C LEU A 170 11.03 -7.09 -1.73
N SER A 171 11.88 -6.98 -2.74
CA SER A 171 12.69 -5.78 -2.91
C SER A 171 11.83 -4.57 -3.30
N LYS A 172 12.29 -3.35 -2.98
CA LYS A 172 11.63 -2.11 -3.42
C LYS A 172 11.36 -2.07 -4.93
N ARG A 173 12.31 -2.57 -5.72
CA ARG A 173 12.16 -2.70 -7.16
C ARG A 173 10.98 -3.62 -7.51
N ARG A 174 10.88 -4.79 -6.84
CA ARG A 174 9.79 -5.74 -7.10
C ARG A 174 8.44 -5.21 -6.63
N ILE A 175 8.39 -4.53 -5.51
CA ILE A 175 7.17 -3.84 -5.03
C ILE A 175 6.67 -2.85 -6.08
N LEU A 176 7.56 -1.99 -6.60
CA LEU A 176 7.21 -1.00 -7.60
C LEU A 176 6.81 -1.66 -8.93
N GLU A 177 7.51 -2.71 -9.36
CA GLU A 177 7.19 -3.50 -10.54
C GLU A 177 5.79 -4.12 -10.45
N LEU A 178 5.48 -4.77 -9.34
CA LEU A 178 4.15 -5.33 -9.08
C LEU A 178 3.10 -4.22 -9.06
N TYR A 179 3.36 -3.12 -8.35
CA TYR A 179 2.44 -2.02 -8.21
C TYR A 179 1.99 -1.45 -9.56
N VAL A 180 2.94 -1.05 -10.43
CA VAL A 180 2.61 -0.47 -11.74
C VAL A 180 1.88 -1.45 -12.67
N ASN A 181 2.02 -2.76 -12.39
CA ASN A 181 1.38 -3.81 -13.17
C ASN A 181 -0.01 -4.22 -12.66
N VAL A 182 -0.32 -4.04 -11.36
CA VAL A 182 -1.58 -4.55 -10.79
C VAL A 182 -2.65 -3.48 -10.58
N ILE A 183 -2.27 -2.20 -10.46
CA ILE A 183 -3.24 -1.13 -10.22
C ILE A 183 -4.13 -0.88 -11.44
N GLU A 184 -5.33 -0.37 -11.19
CA GLU A 184 -6.25 0.10 -12.20
C GLU A 184 -5.80 1.47 -12.73
N TRP A 185 -5.73 1.64 -14.06
CA TRP A 185 -5.35 2.87 -14.76
C TRP A 185 -6.50 3.49 -15.55
N GLY A 186 -7.63 2.85 -15.55
CA GLY A 186 -8.86 3.21 -16.20
C GLY A 186 -9.90 2.10 -15.96
N PRO A 187 -11.19 2.29 -16.26
CA PRO A 187 -12.19 1.25 -16.06
C PRO A 187 -11.80 -0.07 -16.75
N GLY A 188 -11.50 -1.12 -15.97
CA GLY A 188 -11.09 -2.44 -16.47
C GLY A 188 -9.66 -2.52 -17.03
N VAL A 189 -8.88 -1.45 -16.99
CA VAL A 189 -7.51 -1.36 -17.53
C VAL A 189 -6.50 -1.53 -16.40
N TYR A 190 -5.78 -2.64 -16.37
CA TYR A 190 -4.81 -2.98 -15.33
C TYR A 190 -3.40 -3.13 -15.88
N GLY A 191 -2.46 -2.47 -15.23
CA GLY A 191 -1.04 -2.53 -15.54
C GLY A 191 -0.57 -1.51 -16.59
N ALA A 192 0.74 -1.24 -16.53
CA ALA A 192 1.40 -0.21 -17.30
C ALA A 192 1.24 -0.37 -18.82
N GLU A 193 1.37 -1.60 -19.33
CA GLU A 193 1.24 -1.87 -20.77
C GLU A 193 -0.20 -1.63 -21.25
N ALA A 194 -1.19 -2.15 -20.50
CA ALA A 194 -2.59 -1.91 -20.84
C ALA A 194 -2.94 -0.42 -20.79
N ALA A 195 -2.41 0.32 -19.81
CA ALA A 195 -2.60 1.77 -19.70
C ALA A 195 -2.01 2.54 -20.88
N ALA A 196 -0.77 2.22 -21.28
CA ALA A 196 -0.10 2.85 -22.40
C ALA A 196 -0.84 2.61 -23.73
N GLN A 197 -1.30 1.38 -23.94
CA GLN A 197 -2.10 1.04 -25.12
C GLN A 197 -3.46 1.75 -25.10
N HIS A 198 -4.16 1.72 -23.98
CA HIS A 198 -5.52 2.30 -23.86
C HIS A 198 -5.51 3.82 -24.04
N HIS A 199 -4.56 4.53 -23.44
CA HIS A 199 -4.56 5.99 -23.43
C HIS A 199 -3.76 6.62 -24.56
N TYR A 200 -2.77 5.90 -25.13
CA TYR A 200 -1.83 6.47 -26.12
C TYR A 200 -1.57 5.58 -27.34
N GLY A 201 -2.14 4.39 -27.43
CA GLY A 201 -1.95 3.46 -28.55
C GLY A 201 -0.51 2.99 -28.74
N GLN A 202 0.30 2.96 -27.68
CA GLN A 202 1.70 2.58 -27.73
C GLN A 202 2.11 1.70 -26.56
N SER A 203 3.29 1.04 -26.67
CA SER A 203 3.85 0.23 -25.59
C SER A 203 4.30 1.10 -24.40
N ALA A 204 4.21 0.53 -23.19
CA ALA A 204 4.70 1.15 -21.96
C ALA A 204 6.20 1.49 -22.01
N GLY A 205 6.99 0.76 -22.77
CA GLY A 205 8.41 1.04 -23.01
C GLY A 205 8.68 2.28 -23.88
N ARG A 206 7.66 2.90 -24.45
CA ARG A 206 7.77 4.09 -25.32
C ARG A 206 7.11 5.34 -24.74
N LEU A 207 6.67 5.28 -23.48
CA LEU A 207 6.04 6.42 -22.81
C LEU A 207 7.03 7.59 -22.66
N THR A 208 6.60 8.77 -23.05
CA THR A 208 7.34 9.98 -22.73
C THR A 208 7.18 10.35 -21.26
N ARG A 209 8.10 11.14 -20.73
CA ARG A 209 8.03 11.64 -19.34
C ARG A 209 6.71 12.38 -19.05
N ALA A 210 6.20 13.14 -20.01
CA ALA A 210 4.93 13.85 -19.89
C ALA A 210 3.74 12.87 -19.83
N GLN A 211 3.72 11.86 -20.70
CA GLN A 211 2.68 10.83 -20.70
C GLN A 211 2.69 10.01 -19.40
N ALA A 212 3.87 9.61 -18.92
CA ALA A 212 4.05 8.93 -17.65
C ALA A 212 3.48 9.73 -16.46
N ALA A 213 3.78 11.03 -16.39
CA ALA A 213 3.26 11.92 -15.36
C ALA A 213 1.74 12.11 -15.47
N ALA A 214 1.19 12.16 -16.68
CA ALA A 214 -0.26 12.26 -16.89
C ALA A 214 -1.01 10.99 -16.48
N LEU A 215 -0.43 9.80 -16.76
CA LEU A 215 -0.96 8.53 -16.24
C LEU A 215 -0.92 8.49 -14.71
N ALA A 216 0.21 8.82 -14.10
CA ALA A 216 0.35 8.85 -12.64
C ALA A 216 -0.65 9.81 -11.97
N ALA A 217 -1.01 10.92 -12.63
CA ALA A 217 -2.01 11.85 -12.14
C ALA A 217 -3.43 11.26 -12.04
N CYS A 218 -3.68 10.16 -12.73
CA CYS A 218 -4.99 9.47 -12.70
C CYS A 218 -5.12 8.48 -11.54
N ILE A 219 -4.02 8.01 -10.94
CA ILE A 219 -4.01 6.93 -9.92
C ILE A 219 -5.01 7.15 -8.77
N PRO A 220 -5.19 8.36 -8.19
CA PRO A 220 -6.11 8.55 -7.07
C PRO A 220 -7.57 8.22 -7.40
N ASN A 221 -7.99 8.36 -8.67
CA ASN A 221 -9.33 7.99 -9.13
C ASN A 221 -9.32 7.61 -10.62
N PRO A 222 -8.78 6.44 -10.98
CA PRO A 222 -8.51 6.07 -12.38
C PRO A 222 -9.78 5.83 -13.19
N ARG A 223 -10.91 5.58 -12.55
CA ARG A 223 -12.19 5.37 -13.24
C ARG A 223 -12.84 6.68 -13.72
N VAL A 224 -12.46 7.80 -13.14
CA VAL A 224 -13.01 9.14 -13.46
C VAL A 224 -11.97 10.02 -14.16
N ARG A 225 -10.73 10.03 -13.64
CA ARG A 225 -9.67 10.87 -14.18
C ARG A 225 -9.17 10.35 -15.53
N ARG A 226 -8.86 11.28 -16.42
CA ARG A 226 -8.28 10.99 -17.74
C ARG A 226 -6.97 11.76 -17.89
N PRO A 227 -5.92 11.19 -18.52
CA PRO A 227 -4.64 11.89 -18.68
C PRO A 227 -4.78 13.27 -19.34
N ALA A 228 -5.67 13.41 -20.31
CA ALA A 228 -5.93 14.67 -21.02
C ALA A 228 -6.46 15.81 -20.12
N THR A 229 -7.14 15.49 -19.01
CA THR A 229 -7.76 16.48 -18.11
C THR A 229 -6.91 16.77 -16.87
N MET A 230 -5.81 16.06 -16.66
CA MET A 230 -4.99 16.14 -15.43
C MET A 230 -3.76 17.05 -15.57
N GLY A 231 -3.74 17.96 -16.54
CA GLY A 231 -2.55 18.79 -16.83
C GLY A 231 -2.02 19.61 -15.65
N TRP A 232 -2.88 20.04 -14.71
CA TRP A 232 -2.45 20.75 -13.50
C TRP A 232 -1.66 19.83 -12.55
N TYR A 233 -2.15 18.59 -12.31
CA TYR A 233 -1.49 17.63 -11.42
C TYR A 233 -0.27 17.00 -12.10
N GLN A 234 -0.34 16.75 -13.41
CA GLN A 234 0.82 16.35 -14.22
C GLN A 234 2.01 17.31 -14.03
N ARG A 235 1.79 18.64 -14.07
CA ARG A 235 2.86 19.63 -13.85
C ARG A 235 3.45 19.53 -12.45
N ILE A 236 2.65 19.23 -11.43
CA ILE A 236 3.14 19.00 -10.06
C ILE A 236 4.03 17.76 -10.02
N ILE A 237 3.58 16.65 -10.64
CA ILE A 237 4.34 15.40 -10.69
C ILE A 237 5.67 15.61 -11.43
N LEU A 238 5.67 16.29 -12.57
CA LEU A 238 6.91 16.58 -13.32
C LEU A 238 7.92 17.39 -12.49
N ARG A 239 7.45 18.37 -11.71
CA ARG A 239 8.31 19.12 -10.78
C ARG A 239 8.88 18.22 -9.68
N ARG A 240 8.05 17.36 -9.07
CA ARG A 240 8.50 16.39 -8.05
C ARG A 240 9.52 15.40 -8.62
N MET A 241 9.31 14.90 -9.83
CA MET A 241 10.28 14.05 -10.53
C MET A 241 11.62 14.75 -10.70
N ALA A 242 11.64 16.05 -11.05
CA ALA A 242 12.88 16.81 -11.16
C ALA A 242 13.59 16.97 -9.81
N GLN A 243 12.84 17.15 -8.72
CA GLN A 243 13.39 17.29 -7.37
C GLN A 243 13.93 15.96 -6.79
N LEU A 244 13.28 14.84 -7.10
CA LEU A 244 13.70 13.52 -6.63
C LEU A 244 15.01 13.03 -7.28
N GLY A 245 15.33 13.51 -8.47
CA GLY A 245 16.42 12.93 -9.25
C GLY A 245 16.11 11.52 -9.75
N PRO A 246 17.08 10.80 -10.34
CA PRO A 246 16.87 9.44 -10.84
C PRO A 246 16.57 8.46 -9.71
N LEU A 247 15.63 7.54 -9.93
CA LEU A 247 15.31 6.50 -8.95
C LEU A 247 16.45 5.50 -8.82
N PRO A 248 16.70 4.96 -7.59
CA PRO A 248 17.72 3.95 -7.35
C PRO A 248 17.24 2.56 -7.82
N LEU A 249 16.85 2.45 -9.09
CA LEU A 249 16.38 1.21 -9.72
C LEU A 249 17.50 0.43 -10.40
N SER A 250 18.74 0.93 -10.40
CA SER A 250 19.88 0.27 -11.02
C SER A 250 20.14 -1.09 -10.36
N HIS A 251 20.09 -2.14 -11.16
CA HIS A 251 20.56 -3.46 -10.80
C HIS A 251 22.08 -3.46 -10.71
N ARG A 252 22.59 -3.32 -9.49
CA ARG A 252 23.81 -4.03 -9.07
C ARG A 252 23.65 -4.35 -7.60
N PRO A 253 23.62 -5.65 -7.21
CA PRO A 253 23.96 -5.95 -5.84
C PRO A 253 25.34 -5.31 -5.61
N ALA A 254 25.48 -4.55 -4.53
CA ALA A 254 26.77 -4.02 -4.14
C ALA A 254 27.73 -5.21 -4.02
N GLY A 255 28.53 -5.42 -5.06
CA GLY A 255 29.66 -6.32 -4.96
C GLY A 255 30.62 -5.76 -3.90
N PRO A 256 31.30 -6.61 -3.12
CA PRO A 256 32.19 -6.14 -2.08
C PRO A 256 33.27 -5.25 -2.67
N GLY A 257 33.32 -4.02 -2.20
CA GLY A 257 34.44 -3.11 -2.20
C GLY A 257 35.25 -2.95 -3.48
N ARG A 258 34.93 -1.93 -4.29
CA ARG A 258 35.98 -1.14 -4.94
C ARG A 258 35.91 0.26 -4.35
N GLY A 259 37.01 0.62 -3.68
CA GLY A 259 37.19 1.88 -2.98
C GLY A 259 36.83 3.08 -3.84
N ALA A 260 36.23 4.06 -3.22
CA ALA A 260 36.04 5.36 -3.80
C ALA A 260 37.38 5.91 -4.30
N PRO A 261 37.46 6.51 -5.49
CA PRO A 261 38.67 7.18 -5.90
C PRO A 261 38.94 8.35 -4.94
N SER A 262 40.12 8.31 -4.31
CA SER A 262 40.60 9.38 -3.45
C SER A 262 40.62 10.70 -4.20
N PRO A 263 40.22 11.82 -3.57
CA PRO A 263 40.32 13.11 -4.20
C PRO A 263 41.81 13.40 -4.46
N ARG A 264 42.15 13.62 -5.72
CA ARG A 264 43.49 14.07 -6.09
C ARG A 264 43.73 15.46 -5.49
N LEU A 265 44.58 15.55 -4.51
CA LEU A 265 45.16 16.77 -4.03
C LEU A 265 45.97 17.35 -5.17
N SER A 266 45.50 18.43 -5.79
CA SER A 266 46.28 19.24 -6.74
C SER A 266 47.41 19.95 -5.95
N HIS A 267 48.63 19.45 -6.06
CA HIS A 267 49.81 20.22 -5.70
C HIS A 267 49.87 21.44 -6.60
N ARG A 268 49.61 22.61 -6.03
CA ARG A 268 50.04 23.88 -6.61
C ARG A 268 51.53 24.00 -6.39
N SER A 269 52.30 23.97 -7.46
CA SER A 269 53.69 24.42 -7.46
C SER A 269 53.75 25.94 -7.29
N PRO A 270 54.68 26.47 -6.48
CA PRO A 270 54.94 27.89 -6.43
C PRO A 270 55.71 28.30 -7.72
N LEU A 271 55.26 29.36 -8.32
CA LEU A 271 55.98 30.06 -9.39
C LEU A 271 57.11 30.93 -8.81
N PRO A 272 58.16 31.21 -9.58
CA PRO A 272 59.37 31.86 -9.14
C PRO A 272 59.21 33.34 -8.80
#